data_7e0da93d545ce8398a30b68e014981d4
#
_entry.id   7e0da93d545ce8398a30b68e014981d4
#
_cell.length_a   1.000
_cell.length_b   1.000
_cell.length_c   1.000
_cell.angle_alpha   90.00
_cell.angle_beta   90.00
_cell.angle_gamma   90.00
#
_symmetry.space_group_name_H-M   'P 1'
#
loop_
_entity.id
_entity.type
_entity.pdbx_description
1 polymer ?
#
loop_
_entity_poly.entity_id
_entity_poly.type
_entity_poly.pdbx_seq_one_letter_code
_entity_poly.pdbx_strand_id
1 'polypeptide(L)'
;MGSDVIGVLGADMRQRRMDSLKISNWILAGLATALSLTAGAGAQTGTTPQAQAPQTPAAAPATAAPQKPAAPLQLQNMGQTPPKADPFPQANPKYFTATTPTVDTVNAFLKALWGYDPNRIWRVEAIQTTPAPNISKVVVFVSDKTPGSKVQPTAFFVTPDEKHAVAGDAIVPFGATPFADLRKTLQARADGAARGATGKDLLLVEFSDLQCPHCKEAQGTMDNLVKDFPNARVVYQSFPIVDLHPFAFKAAAYGYCVQKQKNDAFFVYSAAVFETQDALTTETGDETLKNAVTKAGLDPAAVDACAATPATKDQVNASIKLAQDVGVEQTPMLAVNGHLLPLTGIPYETLKTIVSYQASLDGVSTGATGPAVGSSSVPPTLGK
;
A
#
# COMPACT_ATOMS: atom_id res chain seq x y z
N MET A 1 -16.44 -34.29 -32.38
CA MET A 1 -15.11 -34.10 -31.80
C MET A 1 -14.86 -32.58 -31.71
N GLY A 2 -15.16 -31.92 -30.62
CA GLY A 2 -15.07 -30.44 -30.52
C GLY A 2 -15.54 -29.87 -29.21
N SER A 3 -15.60 -30.63 -28.09
CA SER A 3 -16.17 -30.15 -26.84
C SER A 3 -15.23 -30.13 -25.63
N ASP A 4 -13.99 -30.60 -25.73
CA ASP A 4 -13.12 -30.82 -24.58
C ASP A 4 -11.97 -29.80 -24.40
N VAL A 5 -11.82 -28.82 -25.30
CA VAL A 5 -10.70 -27.85 -25.23
C VAL A 5 -11.04 -26.61 -24.38
N ILE A 6 -12.33 -26.30 -24.18
CA ILE A 6 -12.76 -25.09 -23.44
C ILE A 6 -12.70 -25.30 -21.92
N GLY A 7 -12.80 -26.53 -21.44
CA GLY A 7 -12.79 -26.84 -20.00
C GLY A 7 -11.43 -26.73 -19.33
N VAL A 8 -10.34 -26.98 -20.05
CA VAL A 8 -8.97 -27.01 -19.50
C VAL A 8 -8.40 -25.58 -19.32
N LEU A 9 -8.75 -24.65 -20.20
CA LEU A 9 -8.31 -23.25 -20.10
C LEU A 9 -8.95 -22.49 -18.95
N GLY A 10 -10.19 -22.84 -18.57
CA GLY A 10 -10.89 -22.19 -17.46
C GLY A 10 -10.38 -22.58 -16.08
N ALA A 11 -9.86 -23.79 -15.90
CA ALA A 11 -9.31 -24.26 -14.65
C ALA A 11 -7.90 -23.67 -14.36
N ASP A 12 -7.09 -23.53 -15.39
CA ASP A 12 -5.72 -22.98 -15.29
C ASP A 12 -5.75 -21.46 -14.99
N MET A 13 -6.72 -20.72 -15.52
CA MET A 13 -6.89 -19.30 -15.19
C MET A 13 -7.40 -19.07 -13.75
N ARG A 14 -8.19 -19.98 -13.19
CA ARG A 14 -8.63 -19.89 -11.78
C ARG A 14 -7.49 -20.17 -10.81
N GLN A 15 -6.62 -21.12 -11.11
CA GLN A 15 -5.46 -21.45 -10.30
C GLN A 15 -4.44 -20.30 -10.30
N ARG A 16 -4.17 -19.71 -11.45
CA ARG A 16 -3.29 -18.53 -11.58
C ARG A 16 -3.83 -17.31 -10.84
N ARG A 17 -5.17 -17.12 -10.75
CA ARG A 17 -5.79 -16.04 -9.97
C ARG A 17 -5.63 -16.23 -8.46
N MET A 18 -5.68 -17.46 -7.96
CA MET A 18 -5.47 -17.71 -6.52
C MET A 18 -4.00 -17.56 -6.09
N ASP A 19 -3.07 -17.81 -7.00
CA ASP A 19 -1.65 -17.61 -6.77
C ASP A 19 -1.28 -16.11 -6.85
N SER A 20 -1.95 -15.31 -7.68
CA SER A 20 -1.80 -13.85 -7.77
C SER A 20 -2.16 -13.14 -6.45
N LEU A 21 -3.16 -13.63 -5.71
CA LEU A 21 -3.51 -13.12 -4.38
C LEU A 21 -2.39 -13.28 -3.33
N LYS A 22 -1.44 -14.20 -3.55
CA LYS A 22 -0.29 -14.40 -2.65
C LYS A 22 0.88 -13.46 -2.94
N ILE A 23 0.92 -12.83 -4.10
CA ILE A 23 2.10 -12.08 -4.60
C ILE A 23 1.91 -10.58 -4.54
N SER A 24 0.68 -10.06 -4.50
CA SER A 24 0.39 -8.66 -4.13
C SER A 24 0.99 -8.27 -2.77
N ASN A 25 1.25 -9.27 -1.93
CA ASN A 25 1.97 -9.11 -0.66
C ASN A 25 3.48 -8.80 -0.82
N TRP A 26 4.08 -8.89 -2.00
CA TRP A 26 5.52 -8.64 -2.15
C TRP A 26 5.88 -7.15 -2.08
N ILE A 27 5.04 -6.29 -2.59
CA ILE A 27 5.20 -4.83 -2.40
C ILE A 27 4.89 -4.45 -0.95
N LEU A 28 4.05 -5.24 -0.26
CA LEU A 28 3.67 -5.12 1.15
C LEU A 28 4.43 -6.08 2.09
N ALA A 29 5.08 -7.14 1.58
CA ALA A 29 5.75 -8.17 2.39
C ALA A 29 6.95 -7.67 3.22
N GLY A 30 7.34 -6.41 3.05
CA GLY A 30 8.17 -5.73 4.05
C GLY A 30 7.42 -5.32 5.33
N LEU A 31 6.10 -5.46 5.39
CA LEU A 31 5.26 -5.06 6.53
C LEU A 31 4.87 -6.22 7.47
N ALA A 32 5.02 -7.49 7.05
CA ALA A 32 4.39 -8.62 7.75
C ALA A 32 5.31 -9.44 8.69
N THR A 33 6.56 -9.04 8.92
CA THR A 33 7.47 -9.82 9.79
C THR A 33 7.62 -9.29 11.22
N ALA A 34 6.76 -8.39 11.69
CA ALA A 34 6.89 -7.79 13.03
C ALA A 34 5.82 -8.20 14.05
N LEU A 35 4.94 -9.18 13.79
CA LEU A 35 4.00 -9.65 14.82
C LEU A 35 3.83 -11.18 14.79
N SER A 36 4.81 -11.90 15.35
CA SER A 36 4.61 -13.24 15.86
C SER A 36 4.64 -13.18 17.39
N LEU A 37 3.53 -12.79 17.99
CA LEU A 37 3.30 -12.99 19.42
C LEU A 37 2.79 -14.41 19.63
N THR A 38 3.61 -15.22 20.23
CA THR A 38 3.30 -16.57 20.72
C THR A 38 2.27 -16.49 21.84
N ALA A 39 1.08 -17.01 21.58
CA ALA A 39 0.15 -17.36 22.63
C ALA A 39 0.54 -18.72 23.21
N GLY A 40 1.12 -18.72 24.41
CA GLY A 40 1.37 -19.91 25.19
C GLY A 40 0.10 -20.36 25.89
N ALA A 41 -0.38 -21.53 25.56
CA ALA A 41 -1.41 -22.23 26.34
C ALA A 41 -0.77 -22.96 27.52
N GLY A 42 -1.24 -22.66 28.72
CA GLY A 42 -0.82 -23.32 29.94
C GLY A 42 -1.44 -24.69 30.11
N ALA A 43 -0.70 -25.58 30.77
CA ALA A 43 -1.26 -26.68 31.54
C ALA A 43 -0.43 -26.88 32.80
N GLN A 44 -1.13 -26.85 33.94
CA GLN A 44 -0.63 -27.13 35.27
C GLN A 44 -0.37 -28.63 35.46
N THR A 45 0.61 -29.02 36.28
CA THR A 45 0.46 -29.78 37.53
C THR A 45 1.80 -30.33 38.00
N GLY A 46 2.03 -30.33 39.34
CA GLY A 46 2.93 -31.28 39.99
C GLY A 46 3.98 -30.70 40.96
N THR A 47 3.61 -30.71 42.17
CA THR A 47 4.25 -30.47 43.47
C THR A 47 5.61 -31.14 43.72
N THR A 48 6.52 -30.36 44.40
CA THR A 48 7.41 -30.60 45.59
C THR A 48 8.51 -31.66 45.55
N PRO A 49 9.52 -31.66 46.46
CA PRO A 49 10.11 -30.60 47.31
C PRO A 49 11.69 -30.56 47.33
N GLN A 50 12.18 -29.44 47.81
CA GLN A 50 13.39 -29.17 48.61
C GLN A 50 14.50 -30.20 48.74
N ALA A 51 15.75 -29.78 48.48
CA ALA A 51 16.94 -30.22 49.21
C ALA A 51 17.95 -29.08 49.33
N GLN A 52 18.20 -28.68 50.56
CA GLN A 52 19.31 -27.79 50.97
C GLN A 52 20.62 -28.55 50.88
N ALA A 53 21.72 -27.88 50.52
CA ALA A 53 23.09 -28.34 50.73
C ALA A 53 24.02 -27.14 51.02
N PRO A 54 25.16 -27.37 51.63
CA PRO A 54 25.56 -26.68 52.86
C PRO A 54 26.59 -25.55 52.64
N GLN A 55 26.61 -24.64 53.61
CA GLN A 55 27.57 -23.55 53.72
C GLN A 55 28.96 -24.09 54.14
N THR A 56 30.01 -23.57 53.52
CA THR A 56 31.39 -23.68 53.99
C THR A 56 31.99 -22.31 54.28
N PRO A 57 32.92 -22.22 55.21
CA PRO A 57 33.14 -21.02 56.02
C PRO A 57 34.18 -20.03 55.47
N ALA A 58 34.13 -18.82 56.04
CA ALA A 58 34.94 -17.66 55.76
C ALA A 58 36.44 -17.92 55.94
N ALA A 59 37.28 -17.43 55.01
CA ALA A 59 38.72 -17.29 55.14
C ALA A 59 39.11 -15.83 55.41
N ALA A 60 40.04 -15.66 56.30
CA ALA A 60 40.55 -14.43 56.89
C ALA A 60 41.33 -13.52 55.90
N PRO A 61 41.59 -12.24 56.26
CA PRO A 61 42.09 -11.23 55.34
C PRO A 61 43.58 -11.32 55.07
N ALA A 62 43.96 -11.23 53.81
CA ALA A 62 45.36 -11.13 53.37
C ALA A 62 45.78 -9.64 53.30
N THR A 63 46.95 -9.38 53.83
CA THR A 63 47.65 -8.10 53.94
C THR A 63 47.88 -7.40 52.59
N ALA A 64 47.67 -6.09 52.62
CA ALA A 64 47.87 -5.18 51.51
C ALA A 64 49.34 -5.02 51.11
N ALA A 65 49.61 -5.14 49.81
CA ALA A 65 50.86 -4.73 49.16
C ALA A 65 50.80 -3.26 48.72
N PRO A 66 51.93 -2.53 48.64
CA PRO A 66 51.93 -1.08 48.41
C PRO A 66 51.53 -0.72 46.99
N GLN A 67 50.59 0.23 46.89
CA GLN A 67 50.07 0.78 45.64
C GLN A 67 51.12 1.69 44.97
N LYS A 68 51.34 1.46 43.70
CA LYS A 68 52.10 2.32 42.76
C LYS A 68 51.23 3.55 42.42
N PRO A 69 51.82 4.77 42.28
CA PRO A 69 51.04 5.99 41.99
C PRO A 69 50.28 5.87 40.69
N ALA A 70 48.98 6.27 40.75
CA ALA A 70 48.07 6.30 39.60
C ALA A 70 48.57 7.31 38.58
N ALA A 71 48.61 6.92 37.31
CA ALA A 71 48.80 7.81 36.18
C ALA A 71 47.60 8.77 36.04
N PRO A 72 47.79 10.00 35.51
CA PRO A 72 46.71 10.97 35.37
C PRO A 72 45.60 10.44 34.46
N LEU A 73 44.36 10.55 34.92
CA LEU A 73 43.15 10.26 34.16
C LEU A 73 43.13 11.11 32.90
N GLN A 74 43.38 10.49 31.75
CA GLN A 74 43.04 11.07 30.46
C GLN A 74 41.51 11.12 30.36
N LEU A 75 40.94 12.32 30.25
CA LEU A 75 39.56 12.50 29.83
C LEU A 75 39.42 11.89 28.42
N GLN A 76 39.01 10.64 28.37
CA GLN A 76 38.54 10.06 27.11
C GLN A 76 37.24 10.80 26.73
N ASN A 77 37.23 11.32 25.51
CA ASN A 77 36.10 11.96 24.85
C ASN A 77 34.82 11.12 25.04
N MET A 78 34.06 11.41 26.08
CA MET A 78 32.70 10.91 26.23
C MET A 78 31.78 11.81 25.39
N GLY A 79 31.56 11.46 24.14
CA GLY A 79 30.65 12.23 23.28
C GLY A 79 30.55 11.85 21.82
N GLN A 80 31.24 10.79 21.37
CA GLN A 80 30.99 10.27 20.04
C GLN A 80 30.35 8.88 20.16
N THR A 81 29.02 8.82 20.02
CA THR A 81 28.35 7.56 19.69
C THR A 81 29.06 7.01 18.45
N PRO A 82 29.60 5.79 18.48
CA PRO A 82 30.23 5.22 17.28
C PRO A 82 29.21 5.29 16.14
N PRO A 83 29.62 5.65 14.92
CA PRO A 83 28.73 5.66 13.79
C PRO A 83 28.05 4.29 13.72
N LYS A 84 26.72 4.29 13.65
CA LYS A 84 25.92 3.06 13.61
C LYS A 84 26.43 2.26 12.41
N ALA A 85 27.01 1.09 12.64
CA ALA A 85 27.59 0.26 11.59
C ALA A 85 26.53 0.03 10.50
N ASP A 86 26.91 0.22 9.23
CA ASP A 86 26.08 -0.08 8.06
C ASP A 86 25.71 -1.58 8.16
N PRO A 87 24.42 -1.97 8.23
CA PRO A 87 24.02 -3.36 8.34
C PRO A 87 24.26 -4.14 7.04
N PHE A 88 24.53 -3.45 5.93
CA PHE A 88 24.70 -4.08 4.62
C PHE A 88 26.14 -4.59 4.42
N PRO A 89 26.32 -5.73 3.72
CA PRO A 89 27.63 -6.20 3.29
C PRO A 89 28.35 -5.14 2.43
N GLN A 90 29.69 -5.23 2.33
CA GLN A 90 30.42 -4.30 1.46
C GLN A 90 29.95 -4.38 0.01
N ALA A 91 29.63 -3.23 -0.62
CA ALA A 91 29.18 -3.17 -2.01
C ALA A 91 30.29 -3.64 -2.96
N ASN A 92 29.89 -4.39 -4.01
CA ASN A 92 30.83 -4.87 -5.02
C ASN A 92 30.60 -4.16 -6.37
N PRO A 93 31.52 -3.26 -6.81
CA PRO A 93 31.36 -2.51 -8.06
C PRO A 93 31.19 -3.38 -9.31
N LYS A 94 31.65 -4.65 -9.27
CA LYS A 94 31.49 -5.58 -10.40
C LYS A 94 30.04 -5.95 -10.72
N TYR A 95 29.11 -5.64 -9.81
CA TYR A 95 27.69 -5.92 -10.01
C TYR A 95 26.94 -4.80 -10.74
N PHE A 96 27.61 -3.72 -11.08
CA PHE A 96 27.04 -2.60 -11.84
C PHE A 96 27.50 -2.69 -13.31
N THR A 97 26.85 -3.57 -14.08
CA THR A 97 27.21 -3.86 -15.49
C THR A 97 26.29 -3.16 -16.48
N ALA A 98 25.10 -2.72 -16.06
CA ALA A 98 24.20 -1.91 -16.86
C ALA A 98 24.41 -0.41 -16.58
N THR A 99 24.25 0.42 -17.61
CA THR A 99 24.38 1.89 -17.51
C THR A 99 23.08 2.55 -17.09
N THR A 100 21.95 1.90 -17.33
CA THR A 100 20.61 2.35 -16.94
C THR A 100 19.80 1.22 -16.28
N PRO A 101 18.90 1.55 -15.32
CA PRO A 101 18.72 2.86 -14.70
C PRO A 101 19.95 3.28 -13.86
N THR A 102 20.05 4.55 -13.51
CA THR A 102 21.09 4.99 -12.57
C THR A 102 20.74 4.61 -11.13
N VAL A 103 21.74 4.53 -10.26
CA VAL A 103 21.53 4.31 -8.81
C VAL A 103 20.62 5.38 -8.21
N ASP A 104 20.76 6.63 -8.65
CA ASP A 104 19.93 7.75 -8.17
C ASP A 104 18.47 7.60 -8.59
N THR A 105 18.20 7.17 -9.83
CA THR A 105 16.83 6.87 -10.30
C THR A 105 16.20 5.74 -9.47
N VAL A 106 16.96 4.67 -9.22
CA VAL A 106 16.49 3.56 -8.37
C VAL A 106 16.21 4.05 -6.94
N ASN A 107 17.09 4.85 -6.35
CA ASN A 107 16.88 5.39 -5.00
C ASN A 107 15.67 6.33 -4.94
N ALA A 108 15.43 7.15 -5.94
CA ALA A 108 14.25 8.02 -6.02
C ALA A 108 12.96 7.19 -6.09
N PHE A 109 12.96 6.15 -6.91
CA PHE A 109 11.85 5.19 -7.01
C PHE A 109 11.57 4.49 -5.66
N LEU A 110 12.60 3.94 -5.02
CA LEU A 110 12.46 3.27 -3.72
C LEU A 110 12.02 4.23 -2.62
N LYS A 111 12.51 5.47 -2.66
CA LYS A 111 12.07 6.52 -1.75
C LYS A 111 10.59 6.84 -1.95
N ALA A 112 10.09 6.91 -3.17
CA ALA A 112 8.68 7.13 -3.45
C ALA A 112 7.80 5.98 -2.91
N LEU A 113 8.28 4.73 -3.02
CA LEU A 113 7.55 3.54 -2.56
C LEU A 113 7.62 3.32 -1.03
N TRP A 114 8.78 3.48 -0.43
CA TRP A 114 9.07 2.99 0.92
C TRP A 114 9.43 4.08 1.92
N GLY A 115 9.67 5.30 1.46
CA GLY A 115 10.17 6.37 2.32
C GLY A 115 9.16 6.87 3.37
N TYR A 116 7.90 6.41 3.31
CA TYR A 116 6.92 6.63 4.36
C TYR A 116 7.26 5.91 5.67
N ASP A 117 8.05 4.83 5.60
CA ASP A 117 8.55 4.11 6.77
C ASP A 117 9.94 4.62 7.17
N PRO A 118 10.06 5.43 8.24
CA PRO A 118 11.34 5.99 8.66
C PRO A 118 12.32 4.94 9.19
N ASN A 119 11.85 3.74 9.51
CA ASN A 119 12.71 2.65 9.98
C ASN A 119 13.32 1.85 8.84
N ARG A 120 12.68 1.83 7.68
CA ARG A 120 13.18 1.08 6.53
C ARG A 120 14.43 1.74 5.96
N ILE A 121 15.43 0.90 5.70
CA ILE A 121 16.66 1.28 5.04
C ILE A 121 16.91 0.35 3.86
N TRP A 122 17.52 0.86 2.82
CA TRP A 122 17.87 0.07 1.65
C TRP A 122 19.19 0.54 1.05
N ARG A 123 19.79 -0.34 0.26
CA ARG A 123 20.93 -0.03 -0.60
C ARG A 123 20.79 -0.75 -1.93
N VAL A 124 21.03 -0.04 -3.03
CA VAL A 124 21.14 -0.62 -4.37
C VAL A 124 22.45 -1.41 -4.42
N GLU A 125 22.35 -2.72 -4.62
CA GLU A 125 23.50 -3.65 -4.59
C GLU A 125 24.01 -3.99 -5.96
N ALA A 126 23.11 -4.03 -6.96
CA ALA A 126 23.46 -4.34 -8.33
C ALA A 126 22.51 -3.69 -9.33
N ILE A 127 23.04 -3.31 -10.48
CA ILE A 127 22.28 -2.96 -11.69
C ILE A 127 22.97 -3.70 -12.84
N GLN A 128 22.33 -4.76 -13.31
CA GLN A 128 22.96 -5.74 -14.20
C GLN A 128 22.26 -5.80 -15.54
N THR A 129 23.04 -5.94 -16.60
CA THR A 129 22.52 -6.31 -17.92
C THR A 129 21.91 -7.72 -17.85
N THR A 130 20.91 -7.96 -18.69
CA THR A 130 20.27 -9.27 -18.86
C THR A 130 20.47 -9.78 -20.29
N PRO A 131 20.18 -11.06 -20.57
CA PRO A 131 20.16 -11.55 -21.95
C PRO A 131 19.09 -10.87 -22.83
N ALA A 132 18.04 -10.31 -22.23
CA ALA A 132 17.02 -9.55 -22.95
C ALA A 132 17.53 -8.12 -23.20
N PRO A 133 17.49 -7.64 -24.47
CA PRO A 133 18.02 -6.33 -24.82
C PRO A 133 17.35 -5.20 -24.01
N ASN A 134 18.16 -4.30 -23.47
CA ASN A 134 17.72 -3.10 -22.73
C ASN A 134 16.85 -3.37 -21.49
N ILE A 135 16.81 -4.61 -21.01
CA ILE A 135 16.21 -4.93 -19.71
C ILE A 135 17.33 -5.03 -18.68
N SER A 136 17.22 -4.25 -17.61
CA SER A 136 18.18 -4.27 -16.52
C SER A 136 17.60 -4.96 -15.30
N LYS A 137 18.40 -5.81 -14.64
CA LYS A 137 18.06 -6.40 -13.33
C LYS A 137 18.64 -5.53 -12.23
N VAL A 138 17.77 -5.05 -11.36
CA VAL A 138 18.14 -4.29 -10.16
C VAL A 138 18.03 -5.21 -8.94
N VAL A 139 19.08 -5.24 -8.11
CA VAL A 139 19.09 -5.94 -6.81
C VAL A 139 19.25 -4.89 -5.72
N VAL A 140 18.41 -4.99 -4.71
CA VAL A 140 18.37 -4.08 -3.57
C VAL A 140 18.44 -4.90 -2.28
N PHE A 141 19.30 -4.51 -1.37
CA PHE A 141 19.24 -4.99 0.00
C PHE A 141 18.33 -4.09 0.82
N VAL A 142 17.43 -4.69 1.58
CA VAL A 142 16.46 -4.02 2.45
C VAL A 142 16.66 -4.51 3.88
N SER A 143 16.59 -3.61 4.84
CA SER A 143 16.61 -3.91 6.28
C SER A 143 15.85 -2.83 7.03
N ASP A 144 15.80 -2.95 8.36
CA ASP A 144 15.26 -1.94 9.25
C ASP A 144 16.37 -1.39 10.18
N LYS A 145 16.18 -0.18 10.68
CA LYS A 145 17.09 0.45 11.66
C LYS A 145 17.09 -0.24 13.01
N THR A 146 16.18 -1.18 13.25
CA THR A 146 16.08 -1.94 14.49
C THR A 146 17.30 -2.85 14.65
N PRO A 147 17.97 -2.83 15.80
CA PRO A 147 19.11 -3.72 16.05
C PRO A 147 18.75 -5.19 15.85
N GLY A 148 19.58 -5.92 15.11
CA GLY A 148 19.36 -7.34 14.82
C GLY A 148 18.45 -7.62 13.62
N SER A 149 17.93 -6.59 12.94
CA SER A 149 17.17 -6.76 11.70
C SER A 149 18.01 -7.45 10.63
N LYS A 150 17.39 -8.40 9.95
CA LYS A 150 18.05 -9.14 8.87
C LYS A 150 18.05 -8.34 7.59
N VAL A 151 19.15 -8.41 6.85
CA VAL A 151 19.22 -7.89 5.48
C VAL A 151 18.51 -8.88 4.55
N GLN A 152 17.55 -8.39 3.78
CA GLN A 152 16.79 -9.16 2.79
C GLN A 152 17.14 -8.69 1.38
N PRO A 153 17.56 -9.56 0.47
CA PRO A 153 17.70 -9.22 -0.94
C PRO A 153 16.32 -9.18 -1.60
N THR A 154 16.10 -8.16 -2.42
CA THR A 154 14.96 -8.11 -3.35
C THR A 154 15.47 -7.73 -4.72
N ALA A 155 14.74 -8.11 -5.77
CA ALA A 155 15.13 -7.80 -7.14
C ALA A 155 13.90 -7.51 -7.99
N PHE A 156 14.11 -6.64 -8.99
CA PHE A 156 13.12 -6.35 -10.02
C PHE A 156 13.83 -6.07 -11.35
N PHE A 157 13.07 -6.07 -12.44
CA PHE A 157 13.58 -5.75 -13.75
C PHE A 157 13.03 -4.41 -14.22
N VAL A 158 13.86 -3.59 -14.82
CA VAL A 158 13.45 -2.31 -15.42
C VAL A 158 13.32 -2.50 -16.92
N THR A 159 12.19 -2.07 -17.47
CA THR A 159 11.85 -2.17 -18.88
C THR A 159 12.66 -1.18 -19.74
N PRO A 160 12.75 -1.39 -21.07
CA PRO A 160 13.57 -0.53 -21.93
C PRO A 160 13.13 0.92 -22.01
N ASP A 161 11.89 1.24 -21.66
CA ASP A 161 11.35 2.60 -21.60
C ASP A 161 11.76 3.38 -20.34
N GLU A 162 12.39 2.69 -19.38
CA GLU A 162 12.78 3.21 -18.06
C GLU A 162 11.61 3.83 -17.25
N LYS A 163 10.37 3.51 -17.63
CA LYS A 163 9.15 3.99 -16.97
C LYS A 163 8.41 2.92 -16.21
N HIS A 164 8.78 1.66 -16.39
CA HIS A 164 8.15 0.54 -15.73
C HIS A 164 9.19 -0.39 -15.10
N ALA A 165 8.78 -1.04 -14.03
CA ALA A 165 9.54 -2.12 -13.42
C ALA A 165 8.64 -3.35 -13.28
N VAL A 166 9.23 -4.53 -13.51
CA VAL A 166 8.59 -5.83 -13.30
C VAL A 166 9.08 -6.38 -11.97
N ALA A 167 8.19 -6.46 -11.00
CA ALA A 167 8.46 -6.97 -9.65
C ALA A 167 7.51 -8.15 -9.38
N GLY A 168 8.05 -9.36 -9.41
CA GLY A 168 7.22 -10.57 -9.38
C GLY A 168 6.41 -10.70 -10.67
N ASP A 169 5.10 -10.75 -10.55
CA ASP A 169 4.10 -10.78 -11.64
C ASP A 169 3.50 -9.39 -11.96
N ALA A 170 3.85 -8.37 -11.19
CA ALA A 170 3.31 -7.02 -11.35
C ALA A 170 4.23 -6.14 -12.21
N ILE A 171 3.62 -5.31 -13.06
CA ILE A 171 4.27 -4.19 -13.74
C ILE A 171 3.87 -2.92 -13.00
N VAL A 172 4.86 -2.20 -12.49
CA VAL A 172 4.66 -0.99 -11.69
C VAL A 172 5.33 0.22 -12.35
N PRO A 173 4.81 1.44 -12.16
CA PRO A 173 5.48 2.65 -12.60
C PRO A 173 6.87 2.75 -11.99
N PHE A 174 7.86 3.18 -12.77
CA PHE A 174 9.24 3.33 -12.36
C PHE A 174 9.78 4.72 -12.74
N GLY A 175 10.87 5.12 -12.11
CA GLY A 175 11.57 6.38 -12.39
C GLY A 175 11.67 7.30 -11.17
N ALA A 176 12.17 8.50 -11.37
CA ALA A 176 12.38 9.48 -10.29
C ALA A 176 11.06 10.02 -9.71
N THR A 177 10.00 10.07 -10.51
CA THR A 177 8.64 10.47 -10.12
C THR A 177 7.62 9.45 -10.61
N PRO A 178 7.61 8.22 -10.03
CA PRO A 178 6.93 7.06 -10.64
C PRO A 178 5.42 7.26 -10.77
N PHE A 179 4.80 8.06 -9.92
CA PHE A 179 3.34 8.24 -9.89
C PHE A 179 2.83 9.45 -10.67
N ALA A 180 3.71 10.25 -11.27
CA ALA A 180 3.33 11.53 -11.88
C ALA A 180 2.37 11.37 -13.06
N ASP A 181 2.58 10.40 -13.94
CA ASP A 181 1.73 10.16 -15.11
C ASP A 181 0.34 9.64 -14.68
N LEU A 182 0.29 8.74 -13.69
CA LEU A 182 -0.97 8.26 -13.13
C LEU A 182 -1.74 9.39 -12.43
N ARG A 183 -1.05 10.21 -11.63
CA ARG A 183 -1.63 11.41 -11.01
C ARG A 183 -2.29 12.31 -12.03
N LYS A 184 -1.59 12.65 -13.12
CA LYS A 184 -2.13 13.48 -14.21
C LYS A 184 -3.36 12.85 -14.85
N THR A 185 -3.32 11.54 -15.12
CA THR A 185 -4.45 10.79 -15.69
C THR A 185 -5.67 10.86 -14.77
N LEU A 186 -5.49 10.61 -13.46
CA LEU A 186 -6.56 10.65 -12.48
C LEU A 186 -7.13 12.06 -12.29
N GLN A 187 -6.28 13.09 -12.24
CA GLN A 187 -6.73 14.49 -12.17
C GLN A 187 -7.61 14.89 -13.37
N ALA A 188 -7.33 14.33 -14.54
CA ALA A 188 -8.08 14.62 -15.76
C ALA A 188 -9.39 13.81 -15.87
N ARG A 189 -9.41 12.55 -15.40
CA ARG A 189 -10.45 11.57 -15.74
C ARG A 189 -11.26 11.03 -14.55
N ALA A 190 -10.79 11.18 -13.30
CA ALA A 190 -11.56 10.74 -12.15
C ALA A 190 -12.73 11.72 -11.92
N ASP A 191 -13.92 11.33 -12.38
CA ASP A 191 -15.15 12.11 -12.41
C ASP A 191 -16.29 11.51 -11.55
N GLY A 192 -15.96 10.50 -10.76
CA GLY A 192 -16.87 9.86 -9.81
C GLY A 192 -17.35 10.82 -8.72
N ALA A 193 -18.28 10.35 -7.88
CA ALA A 193 -18.81 11.13 -6.76
C ALA A 193 -17.66 11.53 -5.82
N ALA A 194 -17.64 12.80 -5.42
CA ALA A 194 -16.52 13.35 -4.66
C ALA A 194 -16.98 14.00 -3.38
N ARG A 195 -16.13 13.89 -2.34
CA ARG A 195 -16.29 14.56 -1.04
C ARG A 195 -14.94 15.11 -0.57
N GLY A 196 -14.95 15.94 0.45
CA GLY A 196 -13.77 16.66 0.93
C GLY A 196 -13.50 17.93 0.13
N ALA A 197 -12.23 18.23 -0.14
CA ALA A 197 -11.84 19.45 -0.86
C ALA A 197 -12.30 19.46 -2.32
N THR A 198 -12.46 20.66 -2.87
CA THR A 198 -12.79 20.84 -4.29
C THR A 198 -11.56 20.78 -5.21
N GLY A 199 -10.39 21.13 -4.68
CA GLY A 199 -9.10 21.05 -5.39
C GLY A 199 -8.67 19.61 -5.67
N LYS A 200 -7.72 19.42 -6.59
CA LYS A 200 -7.18 18.12 -6.97
C LYS A 200 -5.67 17.98 -6.64
N ASP A 201 -5.16 18.85 -5.77
CA ASP A 201 -3.73 18.83 -5.42
C ASP A 201 -3.41 17.60 -4.56
N LEU A 202 -4.27 17.28 -3.59
CA LEU A 202 -4.29 16.00 -2.90
C LEU A 202 -5.54 15.24 -3.35
N LEU A 203 -5.35 14.31 -4.28
CA LEU A 203 -6.41 13.52 -4.88
C LEU A 203 -6.33 12.07 -4.41
N LEU A 204 -7.37 11.63 -3.73
CA LEU A 204 -7.59 10.25 -3.32
C LEU A 204 -8.70 9.67 -4.20
N VAL A 205 -8.41 8.61 -4.97
CA VAL A 205 -9.41 7.96 -5.83
C VAL A 205 -9.59 6.52 -5.36
N GLU A 206 -10.76 6.23 -4.81
CA GLU A 206 -11.18 4.87 -4.46
C GLU A 206 -11.79 4.21 -5.70
N PHE A 207 -11.18 3.15 -6.18
CA PHE A 207 -11.77 2.25 -7.18
C PHE A 207 -12.54 1.16 -6.45
N SER A 208 -13.86 1.15 -6.65
CA SER A 208 -14.76 0.40 -5.79
C SER A 208 -15.93 -0.19 -6.58
N ASP A 209 -16.45 -1.31 -6.08
CA ASP A 209 -17.59 -2.03 -6.62
C ASP A 209 -18.67 -2.15 -5.54
N LEU A 210 -19.87 -1.66 -5.85
CA LEU A 210 -21.00 -1.63 -4.89
C LEU A 210 -21.49 -3.02 -4.48
N GLN A 211 -21.13 -4.07 -5.22
CA GLN A 211 -21.47 -5.45 -4.86
C GLN A 211 -20.28 -6.21 -4.23
N CYS A 212 -19.09 -5.61 -4.14
CA CYS A 212 -17.91 -6.23 -3.53
C CYS A 212 -17.97 -6.12 -1.99
N PRO A 213 -17.89 -7.25 -1.23
CA PRO A 213 -17.96 -7.22 0.24
C PRO A 213 -16.76 -6.48 0.85
N HIS A 214 -15.55 -6.61 0.28
CA HIS A 214 -14.38 -5.87 0.76
C HIS A 214 -14.48 -4.36 0.52
N CYS A 215 -15.23 -3.92 -0.50
CA CYS A 215 -15.52 -2.51 -0.70
C CYS A 215 -16.44 -1.96 0.40
N LYS A 216 -17.42 -2.76 0.86
CA LYS A 216 -18.25 -2.43 2.02
C LYS A 216 -17.38 -2.26 3.28
N GLU A 217 -16.49 -3.20 3.55
CA GLU A 217 -15.57 -3.16 4.69
C GLU A 217 -14.65 -1.92 4.67
N ALA A 218 -14.25 -1.47 3.49
CA ALA A 218 -13.35 -0.32 3.33
C ALA A 218 -14.01 1.04 3.61
N GLN A 219 -15.35 1.14 3.67
CA GLN A 219 -16.03 2.44 3.80
C GLN A 219 -15.66 3.19 5.09
N GLY A 220 -15.51 2.48 6.20
CA GLY A 220 -15.05 3.11 7.45
C GLY A 220 -13.65 3.74 7.34
N THR A 221 -12.76 3.10 6.58
CA THR A 221 -11.43 3.65 6.26
C THR A 221 -11.54 4.90 5.39
N MET A 222 -12.39 4.89 4.36
CA MET A 222 -12.61 6.04 3.50
C MET A 222 -13.23 7.23 4.23
N ASP A 223 -14.16 7.00 5.16
CA ASP A 223 -14.74 8.04 6.00
C ASP A 223 -13.70 8.69 6.92
N ASN A 224 -12.80 7.89 7.49
CA ASN A 224 -11.70 8.39 8.29
C ASN A 224 -10.71 9.21 7.45
N LEU A 225 -10.40 8.79 6.22
CA LEU A 225 -9.53 9.57 5.31
C LEU A 225 -10.13 10.94 4.98
N VAL A 226 -11.43 11.01 4.70
CA VAL A 226 -12.11 12.31 4.47
C VAL A 226 -12.01 13.22 5.68
N LYS A 227 -12.15 12.67 6.89
CA LYS A 227 -12.09 13.41 8.15
C LYS A 227 -10.66 13.87 8.48
N ASP A 228 -9.68 12.98 8.31
CA ASP A 228 -8.30 13.24 8.74
C ASP A 228 -7.52 14.08 7.72
N PHE A 229 -7.97 14.13 6.45
CA PHE A 229 -7.33 14.89 5.37
C PHE A 229 -8.29 15.92 4.75
N PRO A 230 -8.61 17.01 5.44
CA PRO A 230 -9.61 17.99 4.98
C PRO A 230 -9.24 18.68 3.66
N ASN A 231 -7.95 18.70 3.28
CA ASN A 231 -7.49 19.22 2.00
C ASN A 231 -7.53 18.18 0.88
N ALA A 232 -7.88 16.93 1.18
CA ALA A 232 -8.01 15.90 0.16
C ALA A 232 -9.36 15.98 -0.55
N ARG A 233 -9.34 15.86 -1.87
CA ARG A 233 -10.49 15.49 -2.66
C ARG A 233 -10.57 13.98 -2.74
N VAL A 234 -11.60 13.38 -2.19
CA VAL A 234 -11.82 11.93 -2.19
C VAL A 234 -12.90 11.60 -3.20
N VAL A 235 -12.55 10.83 -4.22
CA VAL A 235 -13.44 10.44 -5.33
C VAL A 235 -13.75 8.95 -5.22
N TYR A 236 -15.02 8.60 -5.24
CA TYR A 236 -15.48 7.23 -5.46
C TYR A 236 -15.57 6.98 -6.97
N GLN A 237 -14.70 6.16 -7.51
CA GLN A 237 -14.66 5.82 -8.93
C GLN A 237 -15.17 4.39 -9.13
N SER A 238 -16.29 4.22 -9.82
CA SER A 238 -16.90 2.90 -9.99
C SER A 238 -16.02 1.98 -10.83
N PHE A 239 -15.72 0.79 -10.30
CA PHE A 239 -15.07 -0.29 -11.02
C PHE A 239 -15.81 -1.62 -10.79
N PRO A 240 -16.99 -1.79 -11.44
CA PRO A 240 -17.80 -2.99 -11.31
C PRO A 240 -17.09 -4.21 -11.93
N ILE A 241 -16.88 -5.28 -11.14
CA ILE A 241 -16.28 -6.54 -11.60
C ILE A 241 -17.39 -7.50 -12.00
N VAL A 242 -17.93 -7.31 -13.19
CA VAL A 242 -19.15 -7.96 -13.69
C VAL A 242 -19.07 -9.50 -13.75
N ASP A 243 -17.86 -10.05 -13.92
CA ASP A 243 -17.63 -11.50 -13.94
C ASP A 243 -17.85 -12.16 -12.57
N LEU A 244 -17.72 -11.38 -11.49
CA LEU A 244 -17.91 -11.85 -10.10
C LEU A 244 -19.22 -11.36 -9.50
N HIS A 245 -19.67 -10.17 -9.92
CA HIS A 245 -20.76 -9.43 -9.29
C HIS A 245 -21.82 -9.04 -10.32
N PRO A 246 -22.87 -9.86 -10.52
CA PRO A 246 -23.85 -9.66 -11.61
C PRO A 246 -24.60 -8.34 -11.58
N PHE A 247 -24.82 -7.74 -10.42
CA PHE A 247 -25.49 -6.46 -10.26
C PHE A 247 -24.57 -5.25 -10.20
N ALA A 248 -23.25 -5.45 -10.16
CA ALA A 248 -22.27 -4.38 -9.99
C ALA A 248 -22.39 -3.28 -11.06
N PHE A 249 -22.56 -3.66 -12.34
CA PHE A 249 -22.71 -2.70 -13.43
C PHE A 249 -23.98 -1.87 -13.28
N LYS A 250 -25.11 -2.51 -12.95
CA LYS A 250 -26.39 -1.83 -12.73
C LYS A 250 -26.31 -0.89 -11.53
N ALA A 251 -25.73 -1.34 -10.43
CA ALA A 251 -25.52 -0.52 -9.25
C ALA A 251 -24.62 0.70 -9.56
N ALA A 252 -23.57 0.54 -10.35
CA ALA A 252 -22.71 1.64 -10.81
C ALA A 252 -23.48 2.63 -11.71
N ALA A 253 -24.32 2.13 -12.63
CA ALA A 253 -25.16 2.97 -13.49
C ALA A 253 -26.19 3.81 -12.70
N TYR A 254 -26.82 3.19 -11.69
CA TYR A 254 -27.69 3.90 -10.75
C TYR A 254 -26.90 4.95 -9.97
N GLY A 255 -25.72 4.57 -9.43
CA GLY A 255 -24.82 5.49 -8.72
C GLY A 255 -24.43 6.71 -9.54
N TYR A 256 -24.09 6.52 -10.82
CA TYR A 256 -23.80 7.63 -11.72
C TYR A 256 -25.01 8.57 -11.90
N CYS A 257 -26.21 8.01 -12.08
CA CYS A 257 -27.43 8.81 -12.23
C CYS A 257 -27.82 9.56 -10.95
N VAL A 258 -27.58 8.95 -9.77
CA VAL A 258 -27.76 9.60 -8.47
C VAL A 258 -26.77 10.74 -8.31
N GLN A 259 -25.47 10.50 -8.55
CA GLN A 259 -24.42 11.52 -8.49
C GLN A 259 -24.71 12.71 -9.42
N LYS A 260 -25.16 12.43 -10.65
CA LYS A 260 -25.46 13.46 -11.63
C LYS A 260 -26.59 14.38 -11.19
N GLN A 261 -27.58 13.87 -10.45
CA GLN A 261 -28.65 14.70 -9.89
C GLN A 261 -28.18 15.46 -8.64
N LYS A 262 -27.46 14.76 -7.74
CA LYS A 262 -26.95 15.34 -6.49
C LYS A 262 -25.75 14.53 -6.00
N ASN A 263 -24.55 15.13 -6.07
CA ASN A 263 -23.31 14.46 -5.68
C ASN A 263 -23.38 13.81 -4.29
N ASP A 264 -23.87 14.53 -3.28
CA ASP A 264 -23.89 14.02 -1.90
C ASP A 264 -24.90 12.89 -1.71
N ALA A 265 -25.96 12.83 -2.53
CA ALA A 265 -26.92 11.74 -2.50
C ALA A 265 -26.27 10.39 -2.89
N PHE A 266 -25.18 10.42 -3.67
CA PHE A 266 -24.43 9.23 -4.01
C PHE A 266 -23.94 8.50 -2.76
N PHE A 267 -23.42 9.20 -1.77
CA PHE A 267 -22.88 8.56 -0.55
C PHE A 267 -23.98 7.95 0.32
N VAL A 268 -25.19 8.53 0.31
CA VAL A 268 -26.35 7.91 0.95
C VAL A 268 -26.81 6.65 0.17
N TYR A 269 -26.84 6.75 -1.16
CA TYR A 269 -27.16 5.63 -2.04
C TYR A 269 -26.15 4.49 -1.86
N SER A 270 -24.84 4.74 -1.95
CA SER A 270 -23.81 3.73 -1.84
C SER A 270 -23.83 3.04 -0.46
N ALA A 271 -24.03 3.80 0.61
CA ALA A 271 -24.17 3.24 1.96
C ALA A 271 -25.39 2.32 2.05
N ALA A 272 -26.53 2.72 1.48
CA ALA A 272 -27.75 1.89 1.46
C ALA A 272 -27.57 0.60 0.62
N VAL A 273 -26.84 0.67 -0.49
CA VAL A 273 -26.51 -0.51 -1.31
C VAL A 273 -25.56 -1.44 -0.54
N PHE A 274 -24.50 -0.93 0.09
CA PHE A 274 -23.59 -1.72 0.90
C PHE A 274 -24.28 -2.36 2.10
N GLU A 275 -25.24 -1.67 2.74
CA GLU A 275 -26.01 -2.22 3.86
C GLU A 275 -26.81 -3.46 3.43
N THR A 276 -27.38 -3.43 2.20
CA THR A 276 -28.28 -4.45 1.66
C THR A 276 -27.65 -5.30 0.54
N GLN A 277 -26.32 -5.39 0.53
CA GLN A 277 -25.52 -6.04 -0.53
C GLN A 277 -25.95 -7.51 -0.81
N ASP A 278 -26.28 -8.25 0.26
CA ASP A 278 -26.71 -9.64 0.16
C ASP A 278 -28.05 -9.82 -0.59
N ALA A 279 -28.85 -8.74 -0.71
CA ALA A 279 -30.09 -8.70 -1.46
C ALA A 279 -29.91 -8.32 -2.94
N LEU A 280 -28.68 -8.14 -3.43
CA LEU A 280 -28.39 -7.92 -4.85
C LEU A 280 -28.39 -9.26 -5.60
N THR A 281 -29.55 -9.91 -5.63
CA THR A 281 -29.79 -11.18 -6.34
C THR A 281 -30.67 -10.94 -7.57
N THR A 282 -30.83 -11.97 -8.41
CA THR A 282 -31.68 -11.93 -9.59
C THR A 282 -33.14 -11.58 -9.25
N GLU A 283 -33.60 -12.02 -8.07
CA GLU A 283 -35.00 -11.84 -7.64
C GLU A 283 -35.26 -10.48 -6.99
N THR A 284 -34.28 -9.96 -6.23
CA THR A 284 -34.51 -8.80 -5.35
C THR A 284 -33.63 -7.61 -5.68
N GLY A 285 -32.59 -7.77 -6.54
CA GLY A 285 -31.57 -6.74 -6.76
C GLY A 285 -32.13 -5.44 -7.33
N ASP A 286 -33.09 -5.50 -8.23
CA ASP A 286 -33.71 -4.32 -8.82
C ASP A 286 -34.48 -3.50 -7.79
N GLU A 287 -35.24 -4.16 -6.92
CA GLU A 287 -35.97 -3.49 -5.85
C GLU A 287 -35.01 -2.93 -4.79
N THR A 288 -33.93 -3.67 -4.47
CA THR A 288 -32.88 -3.23 -3.57
C THR A 288 -32.24 -1.91 -4.04
N LEU A 289 -31.89 -1.82 -5.32
CA LEU A 289 -31.33 -0.58 -5.88
C LEU A 289 -32.32 0.58 -5.86
N LYS A 290 -33.61 0.34 -6.19
CA LYS A 290 -34.67 1.35 -6.12
C LYS A 290 -34.89 1.86 -4.70
N ASN A 291 -34.88 0.97 -3.72
CA ASN A 291 -34.98 1.31 -2.31
C ASN A 291 -33.78 2.15 -1.83
N ALA A 292 -32.56 1.85 -2.31
CA ALA A 292 -31.38 2.65 -2.03
C ALA A 292 -31.49 4.08 -2.63
N VAL A 293 -32.03 4.22 -3.83
CA VAL A 293 -32.35 5.52 -4.45
C VAL A 293 -33.36 6.31 -3.62
N THR A 294 -34.42 5.65 -3.16
CA THR A 294 -35.43 6.26 -2.27
C THR A 294 -34.79 6.74 -0.96
N LYS A 295 -33.92 5.94 -0.34
CA LYS A 295 -33.14 6.35 0.86
C LYS A 295 -32.26 7.57 0.58
N ALA A 296 -31.73 7.71 -0.65
CA ALA A 296 -30.95 8.87 -1.08
C ALA A 296 -31.80 10.12 -1.35
N GLY A 297 -33.12 10.02 -1.21
CA GLY A 297 -34.05 11.12 -1.39
C GLY A 297 -34.31 11.49 -2.85
N LEU A 298 -34.18 10.53 -3.78
CA LEU A 298 -34.41 10.69 -5.22
C LEU A 298 -35.53 9.77 -5.70
N ASP A 299 -36.07 10.09 -6.90
CA ASP A 299 -37.10 9.30 -7.57
C ASP A 299 -36.46 8.05 -8.23
N PRO A 300 -36.82 6.83 -7.79
CA PRO A 300 -36.29 5.59 -8.36
C PRO A 300 -36.60 5.41 -9.83
N ALA A 301 -37.78 5.87 -10.29
CA ALA A 301 -38.18 5.74 -11.68
C ALA A 301 -37.34 6.64 -12.61
N ALA A 302 -37.03 7.85 -12.16
CA ALA A 302 -36.15 8.78 -12.89
C ALA A 302 -34.69 8.23 -12.95
N VAL A 303 -34.18 7.64 -11.85
CA VAL A 303 -32.84 7.03 -11.82
C VAL A 303 -32.79 5.77 -12.69
N ASP A 304 -33.82 4.92 -12.67
CA ASP A 304 -33.89 3.72 -13.51
C ASP A 304 -33.90 4.09 -15.01
N ALA A 305 -34.71 5.06 -15.40
CA ALA A 305 -34.76 5.57 -16.77
C ALA A 305 -33.39 6.15 -17.22
N CYS A 306 -32.70 6.89 -16.34
CA CYS A 306 -31.37 7.42 -16.60
C CYS A 306 -30.35 6.28 -16.75
N ALA A 307 -30.35 5.30 -15.84
CA ALA A 307 -29.40 4.17 -15.82
C ALA A 307 -29.53 3.28 -17.07
N ALA A 308 -30.72 3.21 -17.67
CA ALA A 308 -30.96 2.44 -18.89
C ALA A 308 -30.38 3.10 -20.16
N THR A 309 -30.02 4.39 -20.12
CA THR A 309 -29.54 5.12 -21.30
C THR A 309 -28.18 4.63 -21.80
N PRO A 310 -27.92 4.64 -23.12
CA PRO A 310 -26.58 4.37 -23.66
C PRO A 310 -25.50 5.28 -23.07
N ALA A 311 -25.79 6.57 -22.90
CA ALA A 311 -24.83 7.53 -22.34
C ALA A 311 -24.38 7.17 -20.92
N THR A 312 -25.26 6.65 -20.06
CA THR A 312 -24.91 6.18 -18.72
C THR A 312 -24.02 4.92 -18.79
N LYS A 313 -24.36 3.99 -19.70
CA LYS A 313 -23.53 2.79 -19.90
C LYS A 313 -22.12 3.15 -20.38
N ASP A 314 -22.01 4.13 -21.29
CA ASP A 314 -20.73 4.63 -21.77
C ASP A 314 -19.90 5.26 -20.64
N GLN A 315 -20.52 5.97 -19.71
CA GLN A 315 -19.85 6.54 -18.54
C GLN A 315 -19.33 5.47 -17.57
N VAL A 316 -20.13 4.42 -17.29
CA VAL A 316 -19.65 3.29 -16.48
C VAL A 316 -18.49 2.58 -17.18
N ASN A 317 -18.56 2.38 -18.49
CA ASN A 317 -17.47 1.80 -19.26
C ASN A 317 -16.22 2.70 -19.28
N ALA A 318 -16.38 4.02 -19.35
CA ALA A 318 -15.27 4.96 -19.24
C ALA A 318 -14.59 4.90 -17.85
N SER A 319 -15.37 4.69 -16.79
CA SER A 319 -14.85 4.47 -15.44
C SER A 319 -14.07 3.14 -15.34
N ILE A 320 -14.60 2.05 -15.90
CA ILE A 320 -13.90 0.75 -15.99
C ILE A 320 -12.59 0.93 -16.77
N LYS A 321 -12.66 1.61 -17.92
CA LYS A 321 -11.46 1.85 -18.72
C LYS A 321 -10.43 2.70 -17.98
N LEU A 322 -10.85 3.71 -17.21
CA LEU A 322 -9.91 4.48 -16.39
C LEU A 322 -9.19 3.58 -15.39
N ALA A 323 -9.93 2.72 -14.68
CA ALA A 323 -9.34 1.77 -13.74
C ALA A 323 -8.28 0.88 -14.41
N GLN A 324 -8.61 0.30 -15.57
CA GLN A 324 -7.68 -0.52 -16.36
C GLN A 324 -6.45 0.27 -16.83
N ASP A 325 -6.66 1.50 -17.35
CA ASP A 325 -5.57 2.36 -17.86
C ASP A 325 -4.57 2.76 -16.77
N VAL A 326 -4.99 2.80 -15.50
CA VAL A 326 -4.10 3.11 -14.37
C VAL A 326 -3.62 1.86 -13.62
N GLY A 327 -3.92 0.66 -14.12
CA GLY A 327 -3.42 -0.61 -13.58
C GLY A 327 -4.20 -1.13 -12.36
N VAL A 328 -5.48 -0.77 -12.22
CA VAL A 328 -6.36 -1.34 -11.20
C VAL A 328 -6.91 -2.67 -11.67
N GLU A 329 -6.63 -3.75 -10.96
CA GLU A 329 -7.03 -5.12 -11.29
C GLU A 329 -8.00 -5.74 -10.29
N GLN A 330 -8.20 -5.09 -9.14
CA GLN A 330 -9.05 -5.56 -8.04
C GLN A 330 -9.75 -4.41 -7.33
N THR A 331 -10.75 -4.74 -6.50
CA THR A 331 -11.42 -3.78 -5.62
C THR A 331 -11.40 -4.26 -4.16
N PRO A 332 -11.33 -3.36 -3.18
CA PRO A 332 -11.11 -1.91 -3.33
C PRO A 332 -9.64 -1.54 -3.50
N MET A 333 -9.33 -0.59 -4.37
CA MET A 333 -8.01 0.02 -4.50
C MET A 333 -8.09 1.53 -4.26
N LEU A 334 -7.04 2.10 -3.68
CA LEU A 334 -6.90 3.54 -3.46
C LEU A 334 -5.71 4.08 -4.25
N ALA A 335 -5.93 5.10 -5.04
CA ALA A 335 -4.85 5.89 -5.62
C ALA A 335 -4.64 7.17 -4.80
N VAL A 336 -3.46 7.33 -4.23
CA VAL A 336 -3.03 8.54 -3.51
C VAL A 336 -2.13 9.34 -4.43
N ASN A 337 -2.65 10.38 -5.09
CA ASN A 337 -1.91 11.14 -6.10
C ASN A 337 -1.22 10.24 -7.15
N GLY A 338 -1.87 9.15 -7.54
CA GLY A 338 -1.35 8.19 -8.52
C GLY A 338 -0.61 6.98 -7.91
N HIS A 339 -0.28 6.99 -6.64
CA HIS A 339 0.26 5.83 -5.94
C HIS A 339 -0.88 4.86 -5.62
N LEU A 340 -0.94 3.73 -6.33
CA LEU A 340 -1.96 2.71 -6.16
C LEU A 340 -1.65 1.81 -4.96
N LEU A 341 -2.65 1.62 -4.11
CA LEU A 341 -2.58 0.82 -2.88
C LEU A 341 -3.84 -0.04 -2.74
N PRO A 342 -3.74 -1.31 -2.32
CA PRO A 342 -4.93 -2.05 -1.89
C PRO A 342 -5.46 -1.45 -0.58
N LEU A 343 -6.78 -1.32 -0.47
CA LEU A 343 -7.41 -0.87 0.80
C LEU A 343 -7.54 -2.00 1.82
N THR A 344 -7.40 -3.25 1.39
CA THR A 344 -7.42 -4.43 2.28
C THR A 344 -6.02 -4.75 2.76
N GLY A 345 -5.89 -5.09 4.06
CA GLY A 345 -4.62 -5.56 4.64
C GLY A 345 -3.64 -4.46 5.08
N ILE A 346 -3.91 -3.18 4.79
CA ILE A 346 -3.11 -2.06 5.29
C ILE A 346 -3.76 -1.50 6.56
N PRO A 347 -3.07 -1.47 7.72
CA PRO A 347 -3.58 -0.79 8.90
C PRO A 347 -3.82 0.69 8.63
N TYR A 348 -4.90 1.26 9.18
CA TYR A 348 -5.29 2.65 8.92
C TYR A 348 -4.17 3.66 9.20
N GLU A 349 -3.45 3.53 10.32
CA GLU A 349 -2.34 4.42 10.67
C GLU A 349 -1.18 4.36 9.66
N THR A 350 -0.93 3.18 9.09
CA THR A 350 0.04 3.05 8.00
C THR A 350 -0.45 3.75 6.73
N LEU A 351 -1.72 3.56 6.38
CA LEU A 351 -2.33 4.23 5.23
C LEU A 351 -2.29 5.75 5.38
N LYS A 352 -2.62 6.27 6.57
CA LYS A 352 -2.53 7.68 6.92
C LYS A 352 -1.10 8.23 6.76
N THR A 353 -0.11 7.45 7.19
CA THR A 353 1.31 7.79 7.01
C THR A 353 1.68 7.84 5.53
N ILE A 354 1.22 6.90 4.72
CA ILE A 354 1.46 6.87 3.27
C ILE A 354 0.82 8.09 2.59
N VAL A 355 -0.43 8.44 2.92
CA VAL A 355 -1.11 9.62 2.36
C VAL A 355 -0.34 10.89 2.71
N SER A 356 0.05 11.06 3.99
CA SER A 356 0.83 12.22 4.45
C SER A 356 2.20 12.31 3.74
N TYR A 357 2.86 11.18 3.59
CA TYR A 357 4.16 11.10 2.93
C TYR A 357 4.06 11.44 1.44
N GLN A 358 3.07 10.87 0.73
CA GLN A 358 2.86 11.17 -0.69
C GLN A 358 2.53 12.65 -0.90
N ALA A 359 1.67 13.23 -0.06
CA ALA A 359 1.40 14.67 -0.09
C ALA A 359 2.67 15.50 0.10
N SER A 360 3.55 15.10 1.03
CA SER A 360 4.85 15.75 1.25
C SER A 360 5.77 15.66 0.03
N LEU A 361 5.86 14.50 -0.63
CA LEU A 361 6.64 14.34 -1.87
C LEU A 361 6.15 15.25 -2.98
N ASP A 362 4.84 15.45 -3.05
CA ASP A 362 4.18 16.30 -4.05
C ASP A 362 4.15 17.80 -3.67
N GLY A 363 4.68 18.17 -2.49
CA GLY A 363 4.66 19.54 -1.97
C GLY A 363 3.26 20.05 -1.63
N VAL A 364 2.33 19.16 -1.27
CA VAL A 364 0.92 19.48 -1.02
C VAL A 364 0.61 19.41 0.47
N SER A 365 -0.16 20.39 0.97
CA SER A 365 -0.66 20.38 2.35
C SER A 365 -1.82 19.40 2.51
N THR A 366 -1.76 18.57 3.54
CA THR A 366 -2.84 17.64 3.91
C THR A 366 -3.99 18.32 4.65
N GLY A 367 -3.74 19.48 5.26
CA GLY A 367 -4.67 20.10 6.20
C GLY A 367 -4.85 19.33 7.52
N ALA A 368 -4.14 18.21 7.69
CA ALA A 368 -4.24 17.40 8.90
C ALA A 368 -3.67 18.16 10.12
N THR A 369 -4.41 18.14 11.22
CA THR A 369 -3.97 18.66 12.52
C THR A 369 -3.25 17.56 13.31
N GLY A 370 -2.03 17.23 12.91
CA GLY A 370 -1.19 16.22 13.58
C GLY A 370 0.29 16.58 13.50
N PRO A 371 1.19 15.92 14.26
CA PRO A 371 2.60 16.22 14.18
C PRO A 371 3.09 16.03 12.74
N ALA A 372 3.65 17.11 12.18
CA ALA A 372 4.27 17.07 10.86
C ALA A 372 5.34 15.97 10.85
N VAL A 373 5.24 15.05 9.90
CA VAL A 373 6.35 14.13 9.61
C VAL A 373 7.51 15.03 9.18
N GLY A 374 8.53 15.14 10.04
CA GLY A 374 9.62 16.07 9.87
C GLY A 374 10.30 15.87 8.52
N SER A 375 10.27 16.90 7.69
CA SER A 375 11.13 17.01 6.52
C SER A 375 12.58 17.12 6.98
N SER A 376 13.24 15.98 7.19
CA SER A 376 14.69 15.96 7.32
C SER A 376 15.31 16.17 5.94
N SER A 377 15.48 17.44 5.57
CA SER A 377 16.38 17.84 4.50
C SER A 377 17.82 17.58 4.97
N VAL A 378 18.32 16.39 4.70
CA VAL A 378 19.77 16.14 4.72
C VAL A 378 20.19 15.97 3.27
N PRO A 379 20.95 16.91 2.70
CA PRO A 379 21.58 16.69 1.42
C PRO A 379 22.67 15.60 1.60
N PRO A 380 22.83 14.67 0.66
CA PRO A 380 23.96 13.76 0.69
C PRO A 380 25.22 14.55 0.32
N THR A 381 26.07 14.81 1.27
CA THR A 381 27.47 15.18 1.00
C THR A 381 28.20 13.94 0.55
N LEU A 382 28.35 13.80 -0.75
CA LEU A 382 29.35 12.90 -1.34
C LEU A 382 30.72 13.50 -1.07
N GLY A 383 31.48 12.90 -0.15
CA GLY A 383 32.94 13.09 -0.05
C GLY A 383 33.61 12.58 -1.34
N LYS A 384 34.55 13.37 -1.80
CA LYS A 384 35.46 13.08 -2.93
C LYS A 384 36.31 11.83 -2.68
#